data_ead24c59b75743fd7637a4e3c57b9ef6
#
_entry.id   ead24c59b75743fd7637a4e3c57b9ef6
#
_cell.length_a   1.000
_cell.length_b   1.000
_cell.length_c   1.000
_cell.angle_alpha   90.00
_cell.angle_beta   90.00
_cell.angle_gamma   90.00
#
_symmetry.space_group_name_H-M   'P 1'
#
loop_
_entity.id
_entity.type
_entity.pdbx_description
1 polymer ?
#
loop_
_entity_poly.entity_id
_entity_poly.type
_entity_poly.pdbx_seq_one_letter_code
_entity_poly.pdbx_strand_id
1 'polypeptide(L)'
;MKKDTRMNRVLFILKTNTLAQSASKIAKELSVSRQIIVGDIALLRAQGFEIQATSKGYLLNPDTSRIKKVISSFHSVEETRLELEILVKHRIEVVDVWIDHPVYQNIQGNLNIRTKEDIDRFLAKRSPLLLSLTDGVHYHTILCEDELGLNNALVELELNGIIAKVS
;
A
#
# COMPACT_ATOMS: atom_id res chain seq x y z
N MET A 1 -4.55 -6.28 28.48
CA MET A 1 -4.51 -6.35 27.01
C MET A 1 -3.09 -6.65 26.56
N LYS A 2 -2.89 -7.64 25.68
CA LYS A 2 -1.57 -7.98 25.15
C LYS A 2 -0.99 -6.77 24.38
N LYS A 3 0.35 -6.62 24.37
CA LYS A 3 1.06 -5.49 23.75
C LYS A 3 0.69 -5.30 22.28
N ASP A 4 0.73 -6.38 21.50
CA ASP A 4 0.45 -6.33 20.06
C ASP A 4 -1.01 -5.90 19.76
N THR A 5 -1.97 -6.42 20.54
CA THR A 5 -3.38 -6.01 20.44
C THR A 5 -3.55 -4.52 20.77
N ARG A 6 -2.80 -4.00 21.76
CA ARG A 6 -2.86 -2.59 22.13
C ARG A 6 -2.25 -1.70 21.05
N MET A 7 -1.09 -2.05 20.52
CA MET A 7 -0.45 -1.30 19.43
C MET A 7 -1.34 -1.23 18.18
N ASN A 8 -2.01 -2.34 17.82
CA ASN A 8 -2.99 -2.35 16.73
C ASN A 8 -4.17 -1.40 17.00
N ARG A 9 -4.65 -1.32 18.25
CA ARG A 9 -5.71 -0.37 18.63
C ARG A 9 -5.24 1.07 18.61
N VAL A 10 -4.01 1.36 19.06
CA VAL A 10 -3.40 2.70 18.92
C VAL A 10 -3.36 3.10 17.44
N LEU A 11 -2.88 2.20 16.59
CA LEU A 11 -2.80 2.44 15.16
C LEU A 11 -4.19 2.66 14.54
N PHE A 12 -5.18 1.87 14.93
CA PHE A 12 -6.57 2.04 14.49
C PHE A 12 -7.13 3.42 14.88
N ILE A 13 -6.90 3.86 16.13
CA ILE A 13 -7.33 5.20 16.58
C ILE A 13 -6.68 6.29 15.73
N LEU A 14 -5.38 6.16 15.41
CA LEU A 14 -4.68 7.16 14.60
C LEU A 14 -5.12 7.12 13.13
N LYS A 15 -5.44 5.95 12.58
CA LYS A 15 -5.95 5.79 11.19
C LYS A 15 -7.35 6.38 10.99
N THR A 16 -8.21 6.23 11.99
CA THR A 16 -9.62 6.65 11.89
C THR A 16 -9.85 8.13 12.23
N ASN A 17 -8.83 8.81 12.76
CA ASN A 17 -8.92 10.22 13.13
C ASN A 17 -8.02 11.07 12.22
N THR A 18 -8.61 12.02 11.53
CA THR A 18 -7.89 13.02 10.71
C THR A 18 -7.22 14.11 11.55
N LEU A 19 -7.57 14.22 12.83
CA LEU A 19 -6.99 15.18 13.77
C LEU A 19 -6.02 14.50 14.74
N ALA A 20 -5.01 15.24 15.17
CA ALA A 20 -4.05 14.75 16.14
C ALA A 20 -4.70 14.27 17.44
N GLN A 21 -4.31 13.09 17.91
CA GLN A 21 -4.83 12.46 19.13
C GLN A 21 -3.79 12.54 20.25
N SER A 22 -4.14 13.13 21.39
CA SER A 22 -3.21 13.22 22.52
C SER A 22 -2.97 11.84 23.14
N ALA A 23 -1.72 11.61 23.60
CA ALA A 23 -1.38 10.36 24.31
C ALA A 23 -2.28 10.10 25.52
N SER A 24 -2.70 11.17 26.23
CA SER A 24 -3.61 11.05 27.37
C SER A 24 -5.00 10.61 26.96
N LYS A 25 -5.51 11.08 25.80
CA LYS A 25 -6.82 10.66 25.28
C LYS A 25 -6.78 9.18 24.88
N ILE A 26 -5.76 8.77 24.12
CA ILE A 26 -5.58 7.36 23.72
C ILE A 26 -5.41 6.46 24.95
N ALA A 27 -4.62 6.90 25.96
CA ALA A 27 -4.39 6.17 27.17
C ALA A 27 -5.69 5.93 27.97
N LYS A 28 -6.54 6.96 28.06
CA LYS A 28 -7.85 6.86 28.72
C LYS A 28 -8.76 5.87 27.98
N GLU A 29 -8.82 5.94 26.67
CA GLU A 29 -9.65 5.04 25.84
C GLU A 29 -9.21 3.57 25.96
N LEU A 30 -7.90 3.32 26.04
CA LEU A 30 -7.34 1.98 26.14
C LEU A 30 -7.11 1.51 27.60
N SER A 31 -7.48 2.32 28.61
CA SER A 31 -7.31 2.03 30.03
C SER A 31 -5.86 1.70 30.42
N VAL A 32 -4.91 2.47 29.93
CA VAL A 32 -3.47 2.35 30.22
C VAL A 32 -2.87 3.70 30.61
N SER A 33 -1.61 3.71 31.07
CA SER A 33 -0.94 4.96 31.36
C SER A 33 -0.52 5.69 30.07
N ARG A 34 -0.42 7.03 30.15
CA ARG A 34 0.13 7.86 29.06
C ARG A 34 1.51 7.40 28.61
N GLN A 35 2.34 6.97 29.55
CA GLN A 35 3.71 6.54 29.27
C GLN A 35 3.75 5.26 28.41
N ILE A 36 2.80 4.35 28.62
CA ILE A 36 2.64 3.15 27.79
C ILE A 36 2.32 3.56 26.33
N ILE A 37 1.43 4.51 26.12
CA ILE A 37 1.09 5.00 24.76
C ILE A 37 2.30 5.65 24.09
N VAL A 38 3.09 6.45 24.82
CA VAL A 38 4.32 7.05 24.27
C VAL A 38 5.31 5.96 23.83
N GLY A 39 5.45 4.90 24.62
CA GLY A 39 6.27 3.74 24.26
C GLY A 39 5.73 2.98 23.04
N ASP A 40 4.43 2.76 22.97
CA ASP A 40 3.79 2.11 21.80
C ASP A 40 3.96 2.93 20.52
N ILE A 41 3.83 4.26 20.59
CA ILE A 41 4.12 5.16 19.47
C ILE A 41 5.57 5.05 19.01
N ALA A 42 6.53 4.98 19.92
CA ALA A 42 7.94 4.82 19.57
C ALA A 42 8.19 3.49 18.84
N LEU A 43 7.53 2.40 19.27
CA LEU A 43 7.63 1.10 18.62
C LEU A 43 6.95 1.09 17.23
N LEU A 44 5.78 1.71 17.09
CA LEU A 44 5.11 1.85 15.80
C LEU A 44 5.98 2.65 14.81
N ARG A 45 6.65 3.71 15.25
CA ARG A 45 7.62 4.43 14.43
C ARG A 45 8.80 3.55 14.00
N ALA A 46 9.32 2.73 14.91
CA ALA A 46 10.38 1.78 14.59
C ALA A 46 9.94 0.70 13.57
N GLN A 47 8.63 0.41 13.49
CA GLN A 47 8.02 -0.47 12.49
C GLN A 47 7.76 0.24 11.14
N GLY A 48 8.09 1.53 11.02
CA GLY A 48 7.97 2.29 9.78
C GLY A 48 6.72 3.15 9.65
N PHE A 49 5.85 3.23 10.68
CA PHE A 49 4.71 4.14 10.65
C PHE A 49 5.15 5.58 10.89
N GLU A 50 4.85 6.47 9.95
CA GLU A 50 5.13 7.92 10.11
C GLU A 50 4.09 8.57 11.02
N ILE A 51 4.34 8.53 12.31
CA ILE A 51 3.51 9.19 13.31
C ILE A 51 4.19 10.51 13.71
N GLN A 52 3.61 11.63 13.32
CA GLN A 52 4.10 12.96 13.67
C GLN A 52 3.67 13.35 15.08
N ALA A 53 4.57 13.97 15.84
CA ALA A 53 4.25 14.62 17.10
C ALA A 53 3.90 16.09 16.80
N THR A 54 2.74 16.52 17.23
CA THR A 54 2.27 17.91 17.13
C THR A 54 2.01 18.48 18.53
N SER A 55 1.78 19.78 18.63
CA SER A 55 1.37 20.41 19.89
C SER A 55 0.06 19.87 20.48
N LYS A 56 -0.78 19.24 19.62
CA LYS A 56 -2.09 18.68 20.01
C LYS A 56 -2.06 17.17 20.23
N GLY A 57 -0.96 16.51 19.93
CA GLY A 57 -0.80 15.06 20.05
C GLY A 57 -0.15 14.40 18.83
N TYR A 58 -0.47 13.15 18.62
CA TYR A 58 0.06 12.33 17.53
C TYR A 58 -0.89 12.29 16.35
N LEU A 59 -0.33 12.42 15.15
CA LEU A 59 -1.04 12.34 13.87
C LEU A 59 -0.31 11.30 13.01
N LEU A 60 -1.04 10.32 12.49
CA LEU A 60 -0.51 9.39 11.50
C LEU A 60 -0.63 10.03 10.12
N ASN A 61 0.47 10.09 9.40
CA ASN A 61 0.43 10.49 8.01
C ASN A 61 -0.31 9.40 7.19
N PRO A 62 -1.44 9.69 6.55
CA PRO A 62 -2.21 8.69 5.84
C PRO A 62 -1.44 7.99 4.72
N ASP A 63 -0.46 8.66 4.11
CA ASP A 63 0.35 8.07 3.04
C ASP A 63 1.35 7.02 3.53
N THR A 64 1.71 7.02 4.82
CA THR A 64 2.66 6.07 5.40
C THR A 64 2.02 5.00 6.26
N SER A 65 0.69 5.05 6.43
CA SER A 65 -0.04 3.95 7.09
C SER A 65 -0.13 2.71 6.20
N ARG A 66 0.26 2.82 4.93
CA ARG A 66 0.19 1.74 3.96
C ARG A 66 1.52 1.04 3.79
N ILE A 67 1.45 -0.27 3.59
CA ILE A 67 2.62 -1.12 3.35
C ILE A 67 3.05 -0.91 1.89
N LYS A 68 4.30 -0.46 1.70
CA LYS A 68 4.91 -0.37 0.37
C LYS A 68 5.60 -1.68 0.03
N LYS A 69 5.24 -2.26 -1.11
CA LYS A 69 5.86 -3.48 -1.66
C LYS A 69 6.13 -3.31 -3.15
N VAL A 70 6.97 -4.18 -3.66
CA VAL A 70 7.17 -4.37 -5.10
C VAL A 70 6.59 -5.75 -5.46
N ILE A 71 5.81 -5.80 -6.51
CA ILE A 71 5.37 -7.06 -7.11
C ILE A 71 5.95 -7.18 -8.51
N SER A 72 6.41 -8.38 -8.86
CA SER A 72 6.70 -8.75 -10.25
C SER A 72 5.46 -9.37 -10.86
N SER A 73 5.09 -8.98 -12.06
CA SER A 73 3.92 -9.48 -12.78
C SER A 73 4.30 -10.00 -14.15
N PHE A 74 3.58 -11.01 -14.60
CA PHE A 74 3.70 -11.58 -15.93
C PHE A 74 2.31 -11.85 -16.51
N HIS A 75 1.97 -11.15 -17.58
CA HIS A 75 0.73 -11.32 -18.35
C HIS A 75 0.83 -10.59 -19.71
N SER A 76 -0.16 -10.81 -20.57
CA SER A 76 -0.27 -10.13 -21.85
C SER A 76 -0.79 -8.67 -21.69
N VAL A 77 -0.61 -7.84 -22.73
CA VAL A 77 -1.11 -6.46 -22.75
C VAL A 77 -2.64 -6.41 -22.55
N GLU A 78 -3.35 -7.38 -23.10
CA GLU A 78 -4.83 -7.48 -23.02
C GLU A 78 -5.31 -7.70 -21.58
N GLU A 79 -4.50 -8.34 -20.76
CA GLU A 79 -4.82 -8.65 -19.35
C GLU A 79 -4.49 -7.49 -18.38
N THR A 80 -3.88 -6.41 -18.87
CA THR A 80 -3.51 -5.25 -18.03
C THR A 80 -4.70 -4.68 -17.28
N ARG A 81 -5.87 -4.57 -17.92
CA ARG A 81 -7.10 -4.10 -17.24
C ARG A 81 -7.46 -5.01 -16.08
N LEU A 82 -7.43 -6.31 -16.29
CA LEU A 82 -7.82 -7.31 -15.29
C LEU A 82 -6.88 -7.25 -14.07
N GLU A 83 -5.56 -7.16 -14.30
CA GLU A 83 -4.59 -6.99 -13.22
C GLU A 83 -4.90 -5.77 -12.37
N LEU A 84 -5.04 -4.60 -13.00
CA LEU A 84 -5.29 -3.35 -12.30
C LEU A 84 -6.63 -3.35 -11.55
N GLU A 85 -7.70 -3.92 -12.14
CA GLU A 85 -9.00 -4.04 -11.49
C GLU A 85 -8.96 -4.94 -10.25
N ILE A 86 -8.21 -6.05 -10.29
CA ILE A 86 -8.02 -6.93 -9.12
C ILE A 86 -7.26 -6.20 -8.01
N LEU A 87 -6.16 -5.52 -8.34
CA LEU A 87 -5.38 -4.77 -7.35
C LEU A 87 -6.24 -3.67 -6.68
N VAL A 88 -6.95 -2.87 -7.47
CA VAL A 88 -7.83 -1.80 -6.95
C VAL A 88 -8.99 -2.36 -6.12
N LYS A 89 -9.60 -3.48 -6.52
CA LYS A 89 -10.64 -4.18 -5.75
C LYS A 89 -10.17 -4.54 -4.33
N HIS A 90 -8.92 -4.92 -4.18
CA HIS A 90 -8.30 -5.23 -2.89
C HIS A 90 -7.67 -4.00 -2.20
N ARG A 91 -8.07 -2.76 -2.61
CA ARG A 91 -7.58 -1.49 -2.04
C ARG A 91 -6.08 -1.30 -2.14
N ILE A 92 -5.49 -1.86 -3.18
CA ILE A 92 -4.08 -1.71 -3.50
C ILE A 92 -3.94 -0.57 -4.51
N GLU A 93 -3.13 0.42 -4.16
CA GLU A 93 -2.72 1.47 -5.08
C GLU A 93 -1.52 1.00 -5.89
N VAL A 94 -1.58 1.17 -7.20
CA VAL A 94 -0.44 0.94 -8.10
C VAL A 94 0.24 2.28 -8.34
N VAL A 95 1.40 2.47 -7.73
CA VAL A 95 2.15 3.74 -7.76
C VAL A 95 2.80 3.95 -9.12
N ASP A 96 3.48 2.92 -9.60
CA ASP A 96 4.25 2.96 -10.84
C ASP A 96 4.24 1.61 -11.55
N VAL A 97 4.82 1.60 -12.74
CA VAL A 97 5.23 0.41 -13.48
C VAL A 97 6.67 0.57 -13.93
N TRP A 98 7.45 -0.46 -13.83
CA TRP A 98 8.79 -0.47 -14.39
C TRP A 98 9.17 -1.84 -14.99
N ILE A 99 10.12 -1.82 -15.90
CA ILE A 99 10.68 -3.00 -16.56
C ILE A 99 12.20 -2.95 -16.49
N ASP A 100 12.81 -4.13 -16.52
CA ASP A 100 14.26 -4.26 -16.70
C ASP A 100 14.55 -4.55 -18.17
N HIS A 101 14.94 -3.52 -18.91
CA HIS A 101 15.19 -3.63 -20.35
C HIS A 101 16.66 -3.94 -20.62
N PRO A 102 17.01 -4.92 -21.49
CA PRO A 102 18.39 -5.37 -21.69
C PRO A 102 19.37 -4.26 -22.10
N VAL A 103 18.87 -3.24 -22.81
CA VAL A 103 19.70 -2.12 -23.33
C VAL A 103 19.58 -0.88 -22.44
N TYR A 104 18.34 -0.52 -22.07
CA TYR A 104 18.03 0.74 -21.36
C TYR A 104 17.94 0.59 -19.84
N GLN A 105 18.14 -0.64 -19.33
CA GLN A 105 18.02 -0.95 -17.89
C GLN A 105 16.62 -0.63 -17.37
N ASN A 106 16.50 -0.04 -16.20
CA ASN A 106 15.21 0.26 -15.58
C ASN A 106 14.49 1.40 -16.32
N ILE A 107 13.36 1.08 -16.96
CA ILE A 107 12.44 2.06 -17.55
C ILE A 107 11.19 2.10 -16.67
N GLN A 108 10.85 3.28 -16.16
CA GLN A 108 9.78 3.48 -15.19
C GLN A 108 8.76 4.52 -15.65
N GLY A 109 7.50 4.28 -15.34
CA GLY A 109 6.40 5.22 -15.55
C GLY A 109 5.50 5.33 -14.32
N ASN A 110 5.15 6.54 -13.92
CA ASN A 110 4.19 6.78 -12.83
C ASN A 110 2.77 6.45 -13.27
N LEU A 111 2.02 5.73 -12.42
CA LEU A 111 0.63 5.36 -12.67
C LEU A 111 -0.33 6.05 -11.71
N ASN A 112 -0.10 5.93 -10.40
CA ASN A 112 -0.95 6.45 -9.31
C ASN A 112 -2.42 6.00 -9.45
N ILE A 113 -2.63 4.71 -9.74
CA ILE A 113 -3.94 4.10 -9.94
C ILE A 113 -4.50 3.64 -8.59
N ARG A 114 -5.65 4.20 -8.21
CA ARG A 114 -6.37 3.92 -6.95
C ARG A 114 -7.82 3.50 -7.18
N THR A 115 -8.39 3.89 -8.29
CA THR A 115 -9.81 3.72 -8.61
C THR A 115 -10.00 3.15 -10.02
N LYS A 116 -11.22 2.69 -10.29
CA LYS A 116 -11.59 2.21 -11.62
C LYS A 116 -11.52 3.33 -12.66
N GLU A 117 -11.88 4.54 -12.28
CA GLU A 117 -11.78 5.74 -13.13
C GLU A 117 -10.33 6.05 -13.53
N ASP A 118 -9.36 5.78 -12.61
CA ASP A 118 -7.94 5.93 -12.94
C ASP A 118 -7.50 4.90 -13.98
N ILE A 119 -7.98 3.64 -13.87
CA ILE A 119 -7.73 2.59 -14.85
C ILE A 119 -8.26 3.01 -16.22
N ASP A 120 -9.51 3.47 -16.27
CA ASP A 120 -10.15 3.90 -17.52
C ASP A 120 -9.38 5.06 -18.15
N ARG A 121 -8.95 6.03 -17.37
CA ARG A 121 -8.14 7.17 -17.81
C ARG A 121 -6.77 6.75 -18.32
N PHE A 122 -6.14 5.80 -17.66
CA PHE A 122 -4.83 5.25 -18.06
C PHE A 122 -4.92 4.52 -19.39
N LEU A 123 -5.88 3.61 -19.53
CA LEU A 123 -6.05 2.80 -20.75
C LEU A 123 -6.63 3.58 -21.94
N ALA A 124 -7.35 4.67 -21.70
CA ALA A 124 -7.86 5.55 -22.75
C ALA A 124 -6.76 6.22 -23.58
N LYS A 125 -5.55 6.32 -23.07
CA LYS A 125 -4.40 6.93 -23.77
C LYS A 125 -3.95 6.16 -25.01
N ARG A 126 -4.34 4.90 -25.17
CA ARG A 126 -4.05 4.03 -26.32
C ARG A 126 -2.59 4.05 -26.76
N SER A 127 -1.67 4.13 -25.83
CA SER A 127 -0.23 4.11 -26.05
C SER A 127 0.32 2.72 -25.78
N PRO A 128 1.42 2.29 -26.43
CA PRO A 128 2.10 1.06 -26.09
C PRO A 128 2.48 1.04 -24.59
N LEU A 129 2.22 -0.09 -23.95
CA LEU A 129 2.55 -0.29 -22.52
C LEU A 129 3.97 -0.81 -22.37
N LEU A 130 4.64 -0.49 -21.26
CA LEU A 130 6.04 -0.91 -21.01
C LEU A 130 6.22 -2.42 -21.05
N LEU A 131 5.25 -3.19 -20.54
CA LEU A 131 5.31 -4.65 -20.55
C LEU A 131 5.41 -5.27 -21.97
N SER A 132 5.05 -4.54 -23.01
CA SER A 132 5.23 -4.98 -24.40
C SER A 132 6.70 -5.05 -24.83
N LEU A 133 7.61 -4.39 -24.10
CA LEU A 133 9.05 -4.41 -24.37
C LEU A 133 9.77 -5.59 -23.72
N THR A 134 9.08 -6.35 -22.86
CA THR A 134 9.65 -7.44 -22.04
C THR A 134 8.78 -8.69 -22.07
N ASP A 135 8.05 -8.90 -23.16
CA ASP A 135 7.16 -10.06 -23.35
C ASP A 135 6.20 -10.32 -22.19
N GLY A 136 5.70 -9.24 -21.56
CA GLY A 136 4.75 -9.31 -20.45
C GLY A 136 5.35 -9.22 -19.05
N VAL A 137 6.66 -9.33 -18.88
CA VAL A 137 7.33 -9.21 -17.56
C VAL A 137 7.45 -7.75 -17.17
N HIS A 138 6.94 -7.39 -16.01
CA HIS A 138 7.03 -6.03 -15.46
C HIS A 138 6.91 -6.05 -13.95
N TYR A 139 7.09 -4.88 -13.35
CA TYR A 139 7.05 -4.69 -11.90
C TYR A 139 6.17 -3.51 -11.55
N HIS A 140 5.52 -3.59 -10.40
CA HIS A 140 4.77 -2.48 -9.82
C HIS A 140 5.26 -2.19 -8.40
N THR A 141 5.47 -0.92 -8.11
CA THR A 141 5.46 -0.45 -6.73
C THR A 141 4.02 -0.26 -6.31
N ILE A 142 3.62 -0.91 -5.22
CA ILE A 142 2.26 -0.88 -4.70
C ILE A 142 2.22 -0.37 -3.26
N LEU A 143 1.07 0.19 -2.88
CA LEU A 143 0.74 0.54 -1.51
C LEU A 143 -0.54 -0.19 -1.12
N CYS A 144 -0.49 -1.00 -0.06
CA CYS A 144 -1.64 -1.73 0.47
C CYS A 144 -1.89 -1.38 1.95
N GLU A 145 -3.14 -1.54 2.39
CA GLU A 145 -3.54 -1.25 3.77
C GLU A 145 -3.04 -2.31 4.75
N ASP A 146 -3.01 -3.57 4.32
CA ASP A 146 -2.56 -4.72 5.11
C ASP A 146 -2.07 -5.86 4.21
N GLU A 147 -1.37 -6.84 4.80
CA GLU A 147 -0.85 -7.99 4.06
C GLU A 147 -1.95 -8.99 3.66
N LEU A 148 -3.07 -9.03 4.36
CA LEU A 148 -4.19 -9.91 4.02
C LEU A 148 -4.81 -9.50 2.68
N GLY A 149 -5.05 -8.20 2.48
CA GLY A 149 -5.53 -7.65 1.21
C GLY A 149 -4.56 -7.94 0.06
N LEU A 150 -3.26 -7.80 0.30
CA LEU A 150 -2.23 -8.14 -0.69
C LEU A 150 -2.26 -9.63 -1.04
N ASN A 151 -2.27 -10.53 -0.05
CA ASN A 151 -2.31 -11.97 -0.29
C ASN A 151 -3.57 -12.40 -1.05
N ASN A 152 -4.73 -11.83 -0.70
CA ASN A 152 -5.97 -12.10 -1.42
C ASN A 152 -5.91 -11.64 -2.88
N ALA A 153 -5.30 -10.48 -3.15
CA ALA A 153 -5.10 -9.99 -4.51
C ALA A 153 -4.18 -10.93 -5.31
N LEU A 154 -3.07 -11.38 -4.73
CA LEU A 154 -2.14 -12.31 -5.41
C LEU A 154 -2.81 -13.64 -5.75
N VAL A 155 -3.61 -14.20 -4.83
CA VAL A 155 -4.39 -15.42 -5.09
C VAL A 155 -5.40 -15.19 -6.22
N GLU A 156 -6.12 -14.07 -6.23
CA GLU A 156 -7.09 -13.77 -7.28
C GLU A 156 -6.42 -13.55 -8.64
N LEU A 157 -5.25 -12.90 -8.68
CA LEU A 157 -4.45 -12.77 -9.90
C LEU A 157 -4.07 -14.13 -10.47
N GLU A 158 -3.54 -15.02 -9.62
CA GLU A 158 -3.14 -16.37 -10.03
C GLU A 158 -4.33 -17.19 -10.55
N LEU A 159 -5.50 -17.12 -9.90
CA LEU A 159 -6.74 -17.77 -10.36
C LEU A 159 -7.20 -17.27 -11.73
N ASN A 160 -6.84 -16.06 -12.11
CA ASN A 160 -7.13 -15.47 -13.42
C ASN A 160 -5.97 -15.60 -14.43
N GLY A 161 -4.96 -16.41 -14.13
CA GLY A 161 -3.84 -16.69 -15.04
C GLY A 161 -2.74 -15.63 -15.03
N ILE A 162 -2.82 -14.61 -14.19
CA ILE A 162 -1.80 -13.57 -14.02
C ILE A 162 -0.81 -14.02 -12.95
N ILE A 163 0.44 -14.22 -13.33
CA ILE A 163 1.49 -14.58 -12.38
C ILE A 163 2.00 -13.30 -11.71
N ALA A 164 1.74 -13.16 -10.42
CA ALA A 164 2.23 -12.03 -9.63
C ALA A 164 2.87 -12.51 -8.31
N LYS A 165 4.02 -11.94 -7.96
CA LYS A 165 4.77 -12.29 -6.74
C LYS A 165 5.36 -11.05 -6.09
N VAL A 166 5.41 -11.04 -4.75
CA VAL A 166 6.19 -10.03 -4.01
C VAL A 166 7.67 -10.28 -4.25
N SER A 167 8.34 -9.23 -4.66
CA SER A 167 9.80 -9.20 -4.91
C SER A 167 10.55 -8.75 -3.67
#